data_446eb780c6addb80a7b7b9258a6c6235
#
_entry.id   446eb780c6addb80a7b7b9258a6c6235
#
_cell.length_a   1.000
_cell.length_b   1.000
_cell.length_c   1.000
_cell.angle_alpha   90.00
_cell.angle_beta   90.00
_cell.angle_gamma   90.00
#
_symmetry.space_group_name_H-M   'P 1'
#
loop_
_entity.id
_entity.type
_entity.pdbx_description
1 polymer ?
#
loop_
_entity_poly.entity_id
_entity_poly.type
_entity_poly.pdbx_seq_one_letter_code
_entity_poly.pdbx_strand_id
1 'polypeptide(L)'
;MSKKVFVSGCYDLLHSGHVEFFQQASQYGDLYVGIGSDATYEEYKHRKPMFPEEERLFMVQNIKAVKQAYINQGHGVLDFIPTLDIVHPDVFVVNAEGGSDDKRRLCEERGIEYVELQRTPHAGLEARSSSSLKAALANNANSSASQSAGIPTRLDLAGTWIDQPYVSEHHPGWAITISLEPTFEIRERCGLSTSTRNMIKKIWPVKLPKMNPEMLARLVFCFENSPEREDDHV
;
A
#
# COMPACT_ATOMS: atom_id res chain seq x y z
N MET A 1 20.68 -0.45 -34.76
CA MET A 1 20.22 0.19 -33.50
C MET A 1 19.04 -0.63 -32.99
N SER A 2 18.88 -0.79 -31.69
CA SER A 2 17.69 -1.43 -31.11
C SER A 2 16.47 -0.56 -31.37
N LYS A 3 15.30 -1.17 -31.67
CA LYS A 3 14.03 -0.43 -31.77
C LYS A 3 13.74 0.24 -30.44
N LYS A 4 13.16 1.43 -30.46
CA LYS A 4 12.64 2.11 -29.28
C LYS A 4 11.18 1.71 -29.07
N VAL A 5 10.88 1.21 -27.89
CA VAL A 5 9.54 0.79 -27.47
C VAL A 5 9.00 1.77 -26.46
N PHE A 6 7.76 2.19 -26.61
CA PHE A 6 7.10 3.09 -25.68
C PHE A 6 5.86 2.46 -25.07
N VAL A 7 5.66 2.69 -23.79
CA VAL A 7 4.43 2.36 -23.06
C VAL A 7 4.01 3.55 -22.21
N SER A 8 2.71 3.74 -21.99
CA SER A 8 2.21 4.80 -21.12
C SER A 8 1.17 4.25 -20.15
N GLY A 9 1.21 4.76 -18.91
CA GLY A 9 0.26 4.40 -17.87
C GLY A 9 0.49 5.16 -16.57
N CYS A 10 -0.42 4.99 -15.62
CA CYS A 10 -0.32 5.67 -14.31
C CYS A 10 0.65 4.97 -13.34
N TYR A 11 0.73 3.66 -13.37
CA TYR A 11 1.62 2.82 -12.54
C TYR A 11 1.53 3.10 -11.02
N ASP A 12 0.37 3.52 -10.57
CA ASP A 12 0.09 3.72 -9.15
C ASP A 12 -0.14 2.37 -8.46
N LEU A 13 0.49 2.11 -7.31
CA LEU A 13 0.64 0.79 -6.70
C LEU A 13 1.31 -0.22 -7.65
N LEU A 14 2.58 -0.03 -7.89
CA LEU A 14 3.38 -0.93 -8.71
C LEU A 14 3.27 -2.38 -8.19
N HIS A 15 3.01 -3.34 -9.08
CA HIS A 15 2.81 -4.75 -8.76
C HIS A 15 3.39 -5.66 -9.85
N SER A 16 3.44 -6.96 -9.58
CA SER A 16 4.00 -7.97 -10.51
C SER A 16 3.44 -7.90 -11.93
N GLY A 17 2.16 -7.56 -12.10
CA GLY A 17 1.56 -7.40 -13.43
C GLY A 17 2.13 -6.24 -14.25
N HIS A 18 2.57 -5.15 -13.59
CA HIS A 18 3.28 -4.08 -14.30
C HIS A 18 4.69 -4.51 -14.69
N VAL A 19 5.40 -5.22 -13.81
CA VAL A 19 6.75 -5.72 -14.09
C VAL A 19 6.72 -6.70 -15.26
N GLU A 20 5.77 -7.63 -15.27
CA GLU A 20 5.58 -8.59 -16.37
C GLU A 20 5.27 -7.87 -17.70
N PHE A 21 4.39 -6.88 -17.68
CA PHE A 21 4.08 -6.06 -18.85
C PHE A 21 5.33 -5.36 -19.40
N PHE A 22 6.18 -4.79 -18.54
CA PHE A 22 7.43 -4.17 -18.96
C PHE A 22 8.42 -5.18 -19.52
N GLN A 23 8.50 -6.38 -18.94
CA GLN A 23 9.35 -7.45 -19.47
C GLN A 23 8.89 -7.89 -20.86
N GLN A 24 7.58 -8.06 -21.07
CA GLN A 24 7.02 -8.41 -22.38
C GLN A 24 7.23 -7.28 -23.39
N ALA A 25 6.97 -6.03 -23.02
CA ALA A 25 7.19 -4.88 -23.90
C ALA A 25 8.67 -4.73 -24.29
N SER A 26 9.59 -4.98 -23.36
CA SER A 26 11.04 -4.89 -23.63
C SER A 26 11.57 -5.91 -24.64
N GLN A 27 10.79 -6.95 -24.96
CA GLN A 27 11.16 -7.92 -26.00
C GLN A 27 11.11 -7.30 -27.43
N TYR A 28 10.38 -6.20 -27.59
CA TYR A 28 10.31 -5.47 -28.85
C TYR A 28 11.46 -4.48 -29.05
N GLY A 29 12.24 -4.19 -27.99
CA GLY A 29 13.38 -3.26 -28.07
C GLY A 29 13.67 -2.55 -26.74
N ASP A 30 14.37 -1.43 -26.81
CA ASP A 30 14.70 -0.57 -25.67
C ASP A 30 13.42 0.10 -25.13
N LEU A 31 13.02 -0.25 -23.90
CA LEU A 31 11.76 0.21 -23.33
C LEU A 31 11.85 1.58 -22.67
N TYR A 32 11.01 2.49 -23.13
CA TYR A 32 10.75 3.81 -22.57
C TYR A 32 9.35 3.88 -22.00
N VAL A 33 9.20 4.46 -20.81
CA VAL A 33 7.93 4.47 -20.09
C VAL A 33 7.47 5.89 -19.82
N GLY A 34 6.27 6.25 -20.27
CA GLY A 34 5.57 7.47 -19.91
C GLY A 34 4.68 7.23 -18.69
N ILE A 35 4.80 8.06 -17.68
CA ILE A 35 4.03 7.99 -16.42
C ILE A 35 3.06 9.16 -16.40
N GLY A 36 1.75 8.88 -16.28
CA GLY A 36 0.75 9.93 -16.15
C GLY A 36 1.01 10.78 -14.91
N SER A 37 0.96 12.12 -15.08
CA SER A 37 1.15 13.06 -13.97
C SER A 37 0.07 12.90 -12.90
N ASP A 38 0.30 13.45 -11.71
CA ASP A 38 -0.69 13.46 -10.63
C ASP A 38 -1.94 14.22 -11.07
N ALA A 39 -1.79 15.31 -11.81
CA ALA A 39 -2.90 16.09 -12.38
C ALA A 39 -3.75 15.24 -13.35
N THR A 40 -3.12 14.54 -14.29
CA THR A 40 -3.82 13.62 -15.21
C THR A 40 -4.51 12.49 -14.44
N TYR A 41 -3.85 11.96 -13.40
CA TYR A 41 -4.46 10.92 -12.58
C TYR A 41 -5.72 11.41 -11.85
N GLU A 42 -5.67 12.61 -11.24
CA GLU A 42 -6.82 13.22 -10.53
C GLU A 42 -7.98 13.52 -11.50
N GLU A 43 -7.66 14.03 -12.70
CA GLU A 43 -8.65 14.28 -13.75
C GLU A 43 -9.44 13.02 -14.12
N TYR A 44 -8.73 11.87 -14.29
CA TYR A 44 -9.36 10.61 -14.74
C TYR A 44 -9.98 9.79 -13.62
N LYS A 45 -9.36 9.79 -12.44
CA LYS A 45 -9.76 8.90 -11.36
C LYS A 45 -10.55 9.60 -10.27
N HIS A 46 -10.70 10.94 -10.37
CA HIS A 46 -11.37 11.80 -9.40
C HIS A 46 -10.87 11.58 -7.97
N ARG A 47 -9.59 11.28 -7.83
CA ARG A 47 -8.88 11.05 -6.56
C ARG A 47 -7.37 11.14 -6.77
N LYS A 48 -6.65 11.44 -5.69
CA LYS A 48 -5.19 11.44 -5.72
C LYS A 48 -4.62 10.03 -5.90
N PRO A 49 -3.46 9.87 -6.56
CA PRO A 49 -2.73 8.62 -6.56
C PRO A 49 -2.27 8.27 -5.14
N MET A 50 -1.91 7.01 -4.91
CA MET A 50 -1.32 6.56 -3.64
C MET A 50 0.12 7.05 -3.49
N PHE A 51 0.85 7.08 -4.60
CA PHE A 51 2.23 7.56 -4.67
C PHE A 51 2.31 8.76 -5.59
N PRO A 52 3.00 9.85 -5.20
CA PRO A 52 3.22 11.01 -6.05
C PRO A 52 4.03 10.62 -7.30
N GLU A 53 3.93 11.43 -8.34
CA GLU A 53 4.52 11.12 -9.66
C GLU A 53 6.02 10.90 -9.61
N GLU A 54 6.75 11.59 -8.72
CA GLU A 54 8.19 11.43 -8.56
C GLU A 54 8.55 10.06 -7.96
N GLU A 55 7.76 9.58 -7.00
CA GLU A 55 7.96 8.27 -6.40
C GLU A 55 7.63 7.15 -7.41
N ARG A 56 6.56 7.32 -8.19
CA ARG A 56 6.19 6.41 -9.27
C ARG A 56 7.28 6.37 -10.35
N LEU A 57 7.84 7.53 -10.72
CA LEU A 57 8.97 7.64 -11.63
C LEU A 57 10.20 6.89 -11.10
N PHE A 58 10.55 7.13 -9.82
CA PHE A 58 11.68 6.46 -9.18
C PHE A 58 11.53 4.93 -9.21
N MET A 59 10.35 4.41 -8.84
CA MET A 59 10.09 2.97 -8.85
C MET A 59 10.18 2.37 -10.26
N VAL A 60 9.53 3.00 -11.25
CA VAL A 60 9.53 2.50 -12.63
C VAL A 60 10.91 2.56 -13.26
N GLN A 61 11.66 3.65 -13.03
CA GLN A 61 13.01 3.82 -13.56
C GLN A 61 13.98 2.75 -13.08
N ASN A 62 13.76 2.18 -11.90
CA ASN A 62 14.61 1.14 -11.32
C ASN A 62 14.19 -0.30 -11.68
N ILE A 63 13.21 -0.47 -12.58
CA ILE A 63 12.86 -1.79 -13.12
C ILE A 63 13.87 -2.16 -14.21
N LYS A 64 14.48 -3.33 -14.07
CA LYS A 64 15.55 -3.83 -14.97
C LYS A 64 15.18 -3.78 -16.47
N ALA A 65 13.90 -3.97 -16.81
CA ALA A 65 13.44 -3.96 -18.20
C ALA A 65 13.29 -2.53 -18.77
N VAL A 66 13.28 -1.49 -17.93
CA VAL A 66 13.06 -0.11 -18.32
C VAL A 66 14.39 0.57 -18.59
N LYS A 67 14.55 1.11 -19.80
CA LYS A 67 15.73 1.90 -20.16
C LYS A 67 15.64 3.31 -19.62
N GLN A 68 14.47 3.95 -19.76
CA GLN A 68 14.22 5.28 -19.23
C GLN A 68 12.73 5.51 -19.01
N ALA A 69 12.38 6.28 -17.97
CA ALA A 69 11.02 6.70 -17.68
C ALA A 69 10.90 8.22 -17.63
N TYR A 70 9.70 8.73 -17.91
CA TYR A 70 9.37 10.15 -17.95
C TYR A 70 8.02 10.40 -17.32
N ILE A 71 7.84 11.55 -16.67
CA ILE A 71 6.52 12.04 -16.31
C ILE A 71 5.92 12.72 -17.55
N ASN A 72 4.73 12.30 -17.96
CA ASN A 72 4.03 12.89 -19.10
C ASN A 72 3.63 14.34 -18.79
N GLN A 73 3.86 15.23 -19.72
CA GLN A 73 3.59 16.67 -19.59
C GLN A 73 2.31 17.10 -20.32
N GLY A 74 1.60 16.18 -20.94
CA GLY A 74 0.33 16.46 -21.62
C GLY A 74 -0.86 16.37 -20.69
N HIS A 75 -2.05 16.41 -21.28
CA HIS A 75 -3.35 16.32 -20.58
C HIS A 75 -4.23 15.27 -21.25
N GLY A 76 -5.19 14.78 -20.52
CA GLY A 76 -6.20 13.89 -21.04
C GLY A 76 -5.67 12.48 -21.37
N VAL A 77 -6.43 11.73 -22.22
CA VAL A 77 -6.12 10.33 -22.59
C VAL A 77 -4.79 10.19 -23.31
N LEU A 78 -4.36 11.25 -23.98
CA LEU A 78 -3.15 11.31 -24.79
C LEU A 78 -2.08 12.19 -24.14
N ASP A 79 -2.03 12.21 -22.80
CA ASP A 79 -1.07 12.98 -21.99
C ASP A 79 0.41 12.71 -22.34
N PHE A 80 0.67 11.59 -22.97
CA PHE A 80 2.00 11.12 -23.37
C PHE A 80 2.51 11.69 -24.69
N ILE A 81 1.72 12.48 -25.44
CA ILE A 81 2.15 13.02 -26.74
C ILE A 81 3.48 13.79 -26.64
N PRO A 82 3.71 14.71 -25.69
CA PRO A 82 4.99 15.38 -25.57
C PRO A 82 6.16 14.41 -25.30
N THR A 83 5.89 13.32 -24.59
CA THR A 83 6.90 12.29 -24.34
C THR A 83 7.22 11.47 -25.59
N LEU A 84 6.23 11.20 -26.46
CA LEU A 84 6.48 10.58 -27.77
C LEU A 84 7.38 11.45 -28.64
N ASP A 85 7.20 12.80 -28.60
CA ASP A 85 8.00 13.74 -29.34
C ASP A 85 9.45 13.86 -28.84
N ILE A 86 9.73 13.40 -27.61
CA ILE A 86 11.08 13.29 -27.05
C ILE A 86 11.71 11.92 -27.40
N VAL A 87 10.94 10.85 -27.26
CA VAL A 87 11.44 9.48 -27.39
C VAL A 87 11.59 9.08 -28.85
N HIS A 88 10.66 9.49 -29.73
CA HIS A 88 10.52 9.03 -31.12
C HIS A 88 10.54 7.49 -31.19
N PRO A 89 9.52 6.81 -30.64
CA PRO A 89 9.49 5.35 -30.59
C PRO A 89 9.14 4.74 -31.94
N ASP A 90 9.69 3.56 -32.20
CA ASP A 90 9.33 2.73 -33.35
C ASP A 90 8.07 1.89 -33.07
N VAL A 91 7.85 1.54 -31.79
CA VAL A 91 6.75 0.67 -31.35
C VAL A 91 6.07 1.29 -30.14
N PHE A 92 4.73 1.32 -30.14
CA PHE A 92 3.91 1.67 -29.01
C PHE A 92 3.17 0.42 -28.52
N VAL A 93 3.47 0.01 -27.30
CA VAL A 93 2.88 -1.19 -26.72
C VAL A 93 1.85 -0.81 -25.65
N VAL A 94 0.68 -1.43 -25.73
CA VAL A 94 -0.38 -1.31 -24.72
C VAL A 94 -0.79 -2.70 -24.25
N ASN A 95 -1.38 -2.78 -23.05
CA ASN A 95 -2.14 -3.98 -22.70
C ASN A 95 -3.58 -3.87 -23.23
N ALA A 96 -4.27 -4.98 -23.39
CA ALA A 96 -5.62 -5.03 -23.92
C ALA A 96 -6.63 -4.08 -23.24
N GLU A 97 -6.45 -3.84 -21.92
CA GLU A 97 -7.28 -2.93 -21.13
C GLU A 97 -6.94 -1.45 -21.36
N GLY A 98 -5.74 -1.15 -21.85
CA GLY A 98 -5.22 0.20 -22.08
C GLY A 98 -5.28 0.64 -23.54
N GLY A 99 -5.75 -0.22 -24.44
CA GLY A 99 -5.97 0.08 -25.85
C GLY A 99 -7.11 1.08 -26.07
N SER A 100 -7.00 1.91 -27.10
CA SER A 100 -8.08 2.78 -27.58
C SER A 100 -7.90 3.11 -29.05
N ASP A 101 -9.00 3.43 -29.73
CA ASP A 101 -8.97 3.81 -31.14
C ASP A 101 -8.17 5.10 -31.36
N ASP A 102 -8.21 6.03 -30.40
CA ASP A 102 -7.42 7.26 -30.49
C ASP A 102 -5.92 7.00 -30.45
N LYS A 103 -5.46 6.09 -29.60
CA LYS A 103 -4.05 5.67 -29.55
C LYS A 103 -3.61 4.96 -30.83
N ARG A 104 -4.48 4.09 -31.35
CA ARG A 104 -4.22 3.37 -32.60
C ARG A 104 -4.09 4.34 -33.76
N ARG A 105 -5.02 5.28 -33.90
CA ARG A 105 -5.02 6.32 -34.93
C ARG A 105 -3.78 7.21 -34.85
N LEU A 106 -3.42 7.65 -33.62
CA LEU A 106 -2.21 8.44 -33.38
C LEU A 106 -0.95 7.70 -33.85
N CYS A 107 -0.85 6.39 -33.58
CA CYS A 107 0.28 5.58 -34.02
C CYS A 107 0.33 5.44 -35.55
N GLU A 108 -0.82 5.22 -36.19
CA GLU A 108 -0.93 5.18 -37.66
C GLU A 108 -0.48 6.48 -38.30
N GLU A 109 -0.95 7.64 -37.80
CA GLU A 109 -0.59 8.98 -38.30
C GLU A 109 0.91 9.26 -38.14
N ARG A 110 1.55 8.68 -37.12
CA ARG A 110 2.97 8.89 -36.84
C ARG A 110 3.90 7.81 -37.38
N GLY A 111 3.36 6.79 -38.03
CA GLY A 111 4.12 5.64 -38.52
C GLY A 111 4.74 4.78 -37.42
N ILE A 112 4.11 4.75 -36.23
CA ILE A 112 4.53 3.95 -35.07
C ILE A 112 3.79 2.61 -35.10
N GLU A 113 4.51 1.51 -34.96
CA GLU A 113 3.93 0.17 -34.85
C GLU A 113 3.10 0.07 -33.56
N TYR A 114 1.81 -0.22 -33.65
CA TYR A 114 0.93 -0.37 -32.48
C TYR A 114 0.78 -1.85 -32.13
N VAL A 115 1.16 -2.22 -30.91
CA VAL A 115 1.12 -3.60 -30.41
C VAL A 115 0.23 -3.70 -29.17
N GLU A 116 -0.68 -4.64 -29.16
CA GLU A 116 -1.56 -4.90 -28.04
C GLU A 116 -1.22 -6.26 -27.40
N LEU A 117 -0.83 -6.25 -26.14
CA LEU A 117 -0.46 -7.43 -25.38
C LEU A 117 -1.63 -7.91 -24.52
N GLN A 118 -1.83 -9.22 -24.49
CA GLN A 118 -2.74 -9.83 -23.53
C GLN A 118 -2.12 -9.82 -22.13
N ARG A 119 -2.94 -9.53 -21.14
CA ARG A 119 -2.49 -9.52 -19.75
C ARG A 119 -2.31 -10.94 -19.24
N THR A 120 -1.08 -11.39 -19.17
CA THR A 120 -0.71 -12.69 -18.61
C THR A 120 0.10 -12.48 -17.32
N PRO A 121 -0.30 -13.09 -16.20
CA PRO A 121 0.51 -13.04 -15.00
C PRO A 121 1.81 -13.82 -15.21
N HIS A 122 2.88 -13.39 -14.54
CA HIS A 122 4.13 -14.15 -14.52
C HIS A 122 3.90 -15.56 -13.96
N ALA A 123 4.60 -16.56 -14.52
CA ALA A 123 4.46 -17.96 -14.12
C ALA A 123 4.64 -18.14 -12.59
N GLY A 124 3.65 -18.75 -11.95
CA GLY A 124 3.63 -18.96 -10.50
C GLY A 124 3.15 -17.77 -9.67
N LEU A 125 2.73 -16.65 -10.30
CA LEU A 125 2.16 -15.50 -9.61
C LEU A 125 0.67 -15.34 -9.94
N GLU A 126 -0.08 -14.82 -8.99
CA GLU A 126 -1.49 -14.46 -9.20
C GLU A 126 -1.64 -13.21 -10.07
N ALA A 127 -2.70 -13.16 -10.86
CA ALA A 127 -3.10 -11.95 -11.57
C ALA A 127 -3.47 -10.85 -10.57
N ARG A 128 -2.80 -9.69 -10.67
CA ARG A 128 -3.04 -8.55 -9.79
C ARG A 128 -3.39 -7.31 -10.61
N SER A 129 -4.24 -6.45 -10.03
CA SER A 129 -4.51 -5.11 -10.57
C SER A 129 -4.42 -4.06 -9.45
N SER A 130 -4.05 -2.83 -9.80
CA SER A 130 -4.03 -1.73 -8.84
C SER A 130 -5.41 -1.51 -8.19
N SER A 131 -6.50 -1.75 -8.93
CA SER A 131 -7.87 -1.65 -8.40
C SER A 131 -8.17 -2.74 -7.38
N SER A 132 -7.80 -4.01 -7.64
CA SER A 132 -7.99 -5.11 -6.70
C SER A 132 -7.14 -4.93 -5.44
N LEU A 133 -5.91 -4.43 -5.58
CA LEU A 133 -5.05 -4.14 -4.43
C LEU A 133 -5.62 -3.01 -3.58
N LYS A 134 -6.13 -1.93 -4.18
CA LYS A 134 -6.81 -0.84 -3.47
C LYS A 134 -8.06 -1.31 -2.75
N ALA A 135 -8.87 -2.15 -3.40
CA ALA A 135 -10.05 -2.75 -2.79
C ALA A 135 -9.67 -3.65 -1.61
N ALA A 136 -8.63 -4.46 -1.73
CA ALA A 136 -8.12 -5.29 -0.64
C ALA A 136 -7.60 -4.45 0.54
N LEU A 137 -6.87 -3.36 0.27
CA LEU A 137 -6.42 -2.42 1.30
C LEU A 137 -7.61 -1.73 1.99
N ALA A 138 -8.61 -1.27 1.22
CA ALA A 138 -9.82 -0.66 1.76
C ALA A 138 -10.65 -1.68 2.57
N ASN A 139 -10.77 -2.93 2.09
CA ASN A 139 -11.47 -3.99 2.81
C ASN A 139 -10.71 -4.41 4.07
N ASN A 140 -9.38 -4.46 4.04
CA ASN A 140 -8.57 -4.70 5.23
C ASN A 140 -8.64 -3.52 6.22
N ALA A 141 -8.69 -2.29 5.73
CA ALA A 141 -8.94 -1.12 6.57
C ALA A 141 -10.37 -1.14 7.14
N ASN A 142 -11.37 -1.58 6.36
CA ASN A 142 -12.75 -1.74 6.81
C ASN A 142 -12.95 -3.00 7.67
N SER A 143 -12.23 -4.09 7.42
CA SER A 143 -12.26 -5.28 8.28
C SER A 143 -11.50 -5.06 9.59
N SER A 144 -10.45 -4.25 9.60
CA SER A 144 -9.85 -3.75 10.84
C SER A 144 -10.71 -2.68 11.51
N ALA A 145 -11.59 -1.98 10.78
CA ALA A 145 -12.58 -1.06 11.35
C ALA A 145 -13.88 -1.78 11.79
N SER A 146 -14.18 -2.96 11.24
CA SER A 146 -15.30 -3.82 11.68
C SER A 146 -14.89 -4.84 12.77
N GLN A 147 -13.61 -5.14 12.94
CA GLN A 147 -13.08 -5.59 14.21
C GLN A 147 -13.01 -4.34 15.08
N SER A 148 -14.04 -4.16 15.90
CA SER A 148 -14.11 -3.09 16.87
C SER A 148 -12.74 -3.00 17.56
N ALA A 149 -11.97 -1.94 17.23
CA ALA A 149 -10.69 -1.65 17.85
C ALA A 149 -10.96 -1.19 19.28
N GLY A 150 -11.50 -2.09 20.09
CA GLY A 150 -11.68 -1.92 21.51
C GLY A 150 -10.45 -2.46 22.26
N ILE A 151 -10.35 -2.13 23.51
CA ILE A 151 -9.37 -2.73 24.41
C ILE A 151 -9.73 -4.21 24.49
N PRO A 152 -8.85 -5.13 24.07
CA PRO A 152 -9.09 -6.55 24.27
C PRO A 152 -9.13 -6.81 25.78
N THR A 153 -10.24 -7.33 26.24
CA THR A 153 -10.42 -7.68 27.65
C THR A 153 -10.30 -9.20 27.77
N ARG A 154 -9.44 -9.64 28.66
CA ARG A 154 -9.32 -11.05 28.99
C ARG A 154 -9.61 -11.29 30.48
N LEU A 155 -10.16 -12.43 30.78
CA LEU A 155 -10.26 -12.92 32.10
C LEU A 155 -9.25 -14.06 32.30
N ASP A 156 -8.27 -13.85 33.15
CA ASP A 156 -7.27 -14.86 33.45
C ASP A 156 -7.78 -15.73 34.59
N LEU A 157 -7.97 -17.02 34.33
CA LEU A 157 -8.45 -17.98 35.30
C LEU A 157 -7.31 -18.64 36.10
N ALA A 158 -6.17 -18.82 35.45
CA ALA A 158 -4.97 -19.40 36.05
C ALA A 158 -3.72 -19.02 35.26
N GLY A 159 -2.56 -18.99 35.90
CA GLY A 159 -1.26 -18.85 35.26
C GLY A 159 -0.93 -17.45 34.76
N THR A 160 -1.47 -16.39 35.32
CA THR A 160 -1.42 -14.99 34.87
C THR A 160 -0.01 -14.43 34.72
N TRP A 161 0.96 -14.94 35.50
CA TRP A 161 2.33 -14.43 35.54
C TRP A 161 3.28 -15.13 34.55
N ILE A 162 2.80 -16.11 33.80
CA ILE A 162 3.61 -16.87 32.85
C ILE A 162 4.04 -16.02 31.65
N ASP A 163 3.35 -14.91 31.37
CA ASP A 163 3.69 -13.95 30.35
C ASP A 163 4.90 -13.07 30.72
N GLN A 164 5.35 -13.12 31.97
CA GLN A 164 6.57 -12.43 32.40
C GLN A 164 7.80 -13.27 32.04
N PRO A 165 8.75 -12.76 31.24
CA PRO A 165 9.91 -13.53 30.75
C PRO A 165 10.70 -14.21 31.88
N TYR A 166 10.97 -13.50 32.98
CA TYR A 166 11.72 -14.02 34.10
C TYR A 166 10.99 -15.15 34.85
N VAL A 167 9.66 -15.19 34.77
CA VAL A 167 8.87 -16.29 35.38
C VAL A 167 8.86 -17.50 34.47
N SER A 168 8.63 -17.30 33.16
CA SER A 168 8.54 -18.38 32.18
C SER A 168 9.86 -19.09 31.94
N GLU A 169 11.00 -18.38 32.08
CA GLU A 169 12.34 -18.97 32.00
C GLU A 169 12.62 -19.98 33.13
N HIS A 170 12.09 -19.72 34.33
CA HIS A 170 12.34 -20.56 35.51
C HIS A 170 11.20 -21.52 35.84
N HIS A 171 9.98 -21.10 35.48
CA HIS A 171 8.76 -21.83 35.81
C HIS A 171 7.81 -21.87 34.59
N PRO A 172 8.15 -22.64 33.55
CA PRO A 172 7.26 -22.80 32.41
C PRO A 172 5.96 -23.49 32.84
N GLY A 173 4.84 -23.03 32.30
CA GLY A 173 3.53 -23.57 32.67
C GLY A 173 2.44 -23.21 31.67
N TRP A 174 1.18 -23.37 32.06
CA TRP A 174 0.01 -23.08 31.25
C TRP A 174 -0.78 -21.91 31.82
N ALA A 175 -1.23 -20.99 30.95
CA ALA A 175 -2.20 -19.97 31.30
C ALA A 175 -3.57 -20.34 30.70
N ILE A 176 -4.63 -20.15 31.49
CA ILE A 176 -6.01 -20.28 31.00
C ILE A 176 -6.63 -18.90 30.99
N THR A 177 -6.95 -18.40 29.81
CA THR A 177 -7.54 -17.08 29.62
C THR A 177 -8.84 -17.18 28.83
N ILE A 178 -9.82 -16.35 29.17
CA ILE A 178 -11.05 -16.16 28.40
C ILE A 178 -10.98 -14.80 27.76
N SER A 179 -11.04 -14.73 26.42
CA SER A 179 -11.17 -13.49 25.70
C SER A 179 -12.62 -13.00 25.78
N LEU A 180 -12.80 -11.76 26.19
CA LEU A 180 -14.10 -11.10 26.26
C LEU A 180 -14.25 -10.12 25.10
N GLU A 181 -15.49 -9.68 24.86
CA GLU A 181 -15.78 -8.71 23.82
C GLU A 181 -15.03 -7.39 24.06
N PRO A 182 -14.31 -6.85 23.04
CA PRO A 182 -13.55 -5.61 23.19
C PRO A 182 -14.44 -4.42 23.53
N THR A 183 -13.95 -3.49 24.34
CA THR A 183 -14.63 -2.24 24.69
C THR A 183 -13.76 -1.02 24.46
N PHE A 184 -14.38 0.11 24.13
CA PHE A 184 -13.68 1.42 24.04
C PHE A 184 -13.76 2.22 25.34
N GLU A 185 -14.54 1.75 26.30
CA GLU A 185 -14.74 2.44 27.56
C GLU A 185 -13.68 1.99 28.59
N ILE A 186 -13.06 2.96 29.22
CA ILE A 186 -12.09 2.71 30.31
C ILE A 186 -12.87 2.62 31.62
N ARG A 187 -13.27 1.41 32.00
CA ARG A 187 -13.95 1.12 33.26
C ARG A 187 -12.95 0.70 34.33
N GLU A 188 -13.39 0.68 35.58
CA GLU A 188 -12.53 0.24 36.71
C GLU A 188 -12.03 -1.21 36.60
N ARG A 189 -12.75 -2.04 35.84
CA ARG A 189 -12.38 -3.45 35.58
C ARG A 189 -12.39 -3.72 34.08
N CYS A 190 -11.46 -3.12 33.35
CA CYS A 190 -11.40 -3.25 31.89
C CYS A 190 -10.27 -4.17 31.38
N GLY A 191 -9.73 -5.04 32.22
CA GLY A 191 -8.65 -5.96 31.83
C GLY A 191 -7.27 -5.32 31.65
N LEU A 192 -7.13 -4.03 31.91
CA LEU A 192 -5.85 -3.33 31.95
C LEU A 192 -5.26 -3.35 33.35
N SER A 193 -3.93 -3.33 33.47
CA SER A 193 -3.27 -3.11 34.76
C SER A 193 -3.69 -1.75 35.34
N THR A 194 -3.59 -1.60 36.64
CA THR A 194 -3.97 -0.33 37.31
C THR A 194 -3.09 0.82 36.83
N SER A 195 -1.80 0.60 36.63
CA SER A 195 -0.86 1.58 36.12
C SER A 195 -1.21 2.01 34.72
N THR A 196 -1.36 1.08 33.79
CA THR A 196 -1.74 1.32 32.40
C THR A 196 -3.07 2.07 32.31
N ARG A 197 -4.08 1.66 33.09
CA ARG A 197 -5.37 2.33 33.14
C ARG A 197 -5.27 3.78 33.63
N ASN A 198 -4.52 4.04 34.68
CA ASN A 198 -4.34 5.39 35.22
C ASN A 198 -3.63 6.29 34.22
N MET A 199 -2.60 5.77 33.56
CA MET A 199 -1.88 6.48 32.52
C MET A 199 -2.78 6.80 31.31
N ILE A 200 -3.53 5.82 30.82
CA ILE A 200 -4.46 6.01 29.70
C ILE A 200 -5.53 7.06 30.05
N LYS A 201 -6.05 7.08 31.29
CA LYS A 201 -7.02 8.09 31.74
C LYS A 201 -6.43 9.51 31.79
N LYS A 202 -5.13 9.66 32.02
CA LYS A 202 -4.46 10.97 31.95
C LYS A 202 -4.44 11.51 30.51
N ILE A 203 -4.25 10.63 29.52
CA ILE A 203 -4.17 11.00 28.09
C ILE A 203 -5.56 11.12 27.45
N TRP A 204 -6.44 10.15 27.73
CA TRP A 204 -7.79 10.09 27.19
C TRP A 204 -8.81 9.89 28.31
N PRO A 205 -9.27 10.96 28.94
CA PRO A 205 -10.07 10.88 30.17
C PRO A 205 -11.46 10.27 29.98
N VAL A 206 -12.00 10.25 28.77
CA VAL A 206 -13.38 9.80 28.51
C VAL A 206 -13.40 8.44 27.83
N LYS A 207 -12.69 8.28 26.70
CA LYS A 207 -12.63 7.04 25.92
C LYS A 207 -11.39 7.03 25.04
N LEU A 208 -10.98 5.81 24.63
CA LEU A 208 -9.89 5.65 23.68
C LEU A 208 -10.25 6.20 22.30
N PRO A 209 -9.27 6.78 21.59
CA PRO A 209 -9.46 7.18 20.20
C PRO A 209 -9.67 5.95 19.30
N LYS A 210 -10.53 6.10 18.29
CA LYS A 210 -10.66 5.09 17.23
C LYS A 210 -9.46 5.19 16.31
N MET A 211 -8.46 4.40 16.51
CA MET A 211 -7.24 4.33 15.72
C MET A 211 -6.80 2.88 15.53
N ASN A 212 -5.77 2.68 14.71
CA ASN A 212 -5.17 1.36 14.50
C ASN A 212 -4.76 0.75 15.88
N PRO A 213 -5.20 -0.48 16.22
CA PRO A 213 -4.92 -1.11 17.52
C PRO A 213 -3.43 -1.27 17.82
N GLU A 214 -2.63 -1.56 16.80
CA GLU A 214 -1.18 -1.69 16.95
C GLU A 214 -0.53 -0.34 17.29
N MET A 215 -0.95 0.73 16.61
CA MET A 215 -0.48 2.09 16.91
C MET A 215 -0.90 2.53 18.31
N LEU A 216 -2.13 2.21 18.71
CA LEU A 216 -2.62 2.49 20.06
C LEU A 216 -1.78 1.76 21.12
N ALA A 217 -1.51 0.47 20.90
CA ALA A 217 -0.67 -0.33 21.80
C ALA A 217 0.75 0.23 21.88
N ARG A 218 1.36 0.63 20.78
CA ARG A 218 2.69 1.25 20.75
C ARG A 218 2.72 2.58 21.50
N LEU A 219 1.72 3.43 21.31
CA LEU A 219 1.60 4.70 22.05
C LEU A 219 1.48 4.45 23.54
N VAL A 220 0.60 3.54 23.97
CA VAL A 220 0.42 3.17 25.37
C VAL A 220 1.73 2.66 25.97
N PHE A 221 2.42 1.76 25.24
CA PHE A 221 3.73 1.23 25.66
C PHE A 221 4.78 2.35 25.81
N CYS A 222 4.87 3.28 24.84
CA CYS A 222 5.82 4.39 24.92
C CYS A 222 5.56 5.29 26.13
N PHE A 223 4.30 5.60 26.41
CA PHE A 223 3.94 6.40 27.59
C PHE A 223 4.19 5.65 28.89
N GLU A 224 3.91 4.34 28.92
CA GLU A 224 4.12 3.51 30.11
C GLU A 224 5.60 3.36 30.46
N ASN A 225 6.48 3.40 29.46
CA ASN A 225 7.93 3.26 29.62
C ASN A 225 8.68 4.60 29.45
N SER A 226 7.99 5.74 29.52
CA SER A 226 8.64 7.06 29.46
C SER A 226 9.49 7.29 30.71
N PRO A 227 10.74 7.79 30.56
CA PRO A 227 11.62 8.08 31.71
C PRO A 227 11.13 9.26 32.57
N GLU A 228 10.18 10.06 32.08
CA GLU A 228 9.56 11.18 32.82
C GLU A 228 8.41 10.73 33.75
N ARG A 229 8.20 9.47 33.87
CA ARG A 229 7.14 8.93 34.71
C ARG A 229 7.54 8.99 36.18
N GLU A 230 6.91 9.92 36.91
CA GLU A 230 7.16 10.14 38.35
C GLU A 230 6.52 9.08 39.27
N ASP A 231 5.75 8.11 38.76
CA ASP A 231 4.80 7.37 39.56
C ASP A 231 5.03 5.86 39.60
N ASP A 232 6.16 5.32 39.53
CA ASP A 232 6.21 3.88 39.77
C ASP A 232 7.47 3.35 40.45
N HIS A 233 7.39 3.42 41.72
CA HIS A 233 8.01 2.45 42.62
C HIS A 233 6.91 1.62 43.28
N VAL A 234 6.45 0.59 42.57
CA VAL A 234 5.73 -0.53 43.22
C VAL A 234 6.41 -1.81 42.79
#